data_3ecf49fefcf6da90a180a078c362975c
#
_entry.id   3ecf49fefcf6da90a180a078c362975c
#
_cell.length_a   1.000
_cell.length_b   1.000
_cell.length_c   1.000
_cell.angle_alpha   90.00
_cell.angle_beta   90.00
_cell.angle_gamma   90.00
#
_symmetry.space_group_name_H-M   'P 1'
#
loop_
_entity.id
_entity.type
_entity.pdbx_description
1 polymer ?
#
loop_
_entity_poly.entity_id
_entity_poly.type
_entity_poly.pdbx_seq_one_letter_code
_entity_poly.pdbx_strand_id
1 'polypeptide(L)'
;MKLQNRLKAVATLVDMKKRVIDVGCDHAYLAICLTLNNENKVIAIDINKNALENAKKNIKRFNLSKKITTKLTDGLTDIDVKSDDNIVICGMGTHTILKILETNKLSNTLIISSNNDIELLRKKVIEKGYYIDSEIFITENKIGYVIIKFLKGYKKYNKNDILYGPILKKNLGYKKYLINKYKLILKNVPRKKILIRLKYRYIIKKLTIM
;
A
#
# COMPACT_ATOMS: atom_id res chain seq x y z
N MET A 1 19.64 7.28 -9.11
CA MET A 1 18.45 6.43 -9.42
C MET A 1 17.19 7.31 -9.38
N LYS A 2 16.42 7.36 -10.47
CA LYS A 2 15.14 8.09 -10.48
C LYS A 2 14.05 7.15 -9.93
N LEU A 3 13.72 7.29 -8.65
CA LEU A 3 12.66 6.49 -8.01
C LEU A 3 11.29 6.97 -8.49
N GLN A 4 10.37 6.04 -8.73
CA GLN A 4 8.98 6.34 -9.04
C GLN A 4 8.33 7.12 -7.89
N ASN A 5 7.45 8.06 -8.20
CA ASN A 5 6.80 8.91 -7.18
C ASN A 5 6.01 8.10 -6.16
N ARG A 6 5.42 6.98 -6.58
CA ARG A 6 4.75 6.02 -5.70
C ARG A 6 5.70 5.49 -4.61
N LEU A 7 6.89 5.02 -4.99
CA LEU A 7 7.85 4.47 -4.04
C LEU A 7 8.43 5.55 -3.12
N LYS A 8 8.61 6.79 -3.62
CA LYS A 8 8.98 7.94 -2.77
C LYS A 8 7.92 8.19 -1.69
N ALA A 9 6.63 8.18 -2.08
CA ALA A 9 5.54 8.36 -1.13
C ALA A 9 5.46 7.23 -0.09
N VAL A 10 5.72 5.97 -0.47
CA VAL A 10 5.86 4.87 0.49
C VAL A 10 6.99 5.13 1.47
N ALA A 11 8.15 5.55 0.98
CA ALA A 11 9.33 5.81 1.81
C ALA A 11 9.11 6.91 2.87
N THR A 12 8.25 7.92 2.60
CA THR A 12 7.92 8.95 3.60
C THR A 12 7.11 8.46 4.80
N LEU A 13 6.46 7.30 4.69
CA LEU A 13 5.68 6.71 5.77
C LEU A 13 6.47 5.70 6.63
N VAL A 14 7.64 5.29 6.15
CA VAL A 14 8.51 4.34 6.84
C VAL A 14 9.28 5.05 7.95
N ASP A 15 9.29 4.47 9.16
CA ASP A 15 10.04 5.01 10.29
C ASP A 15 11.54 4.86 10.02
N MET A 16 12.28 5.99 10.16
CA MET A 16 13.73 6.03 9.93
C MET A 16 14.46 5.11 10.91
N LYS A 17 15.58 4.55 10.46
CA LYS A 17 16.50 3.68 11.25
C LYS A 17 15.91 2.37 11.76
N LYS A 18 14.60 2.14 11.65
CA LYS A 18 13.99 0.85 11.97
C LYS A 18 14.26 -0.16 10.85
N ARG A 19 14.31 -1.43 11.19
CA ARG A 19 14.39 -2.49 10.19
C ARG A 19 13.10 -2.53 9.37
N VAL A 20 13.22 -2.80 8.07
CA VAL A 20 12.09 -2.88 7.14
C VAL A 20 12.05 -4.26 6.50
N ILE A 21 10.87 -4.83 6.39
CA ILE A 21 10.58 -6.01 5.59
C ILE A 21 9.79 -5.54 4.36
N ASP A 22 10.43 -5.57 3.19
CA ASP A 22 9.86 -5.16 1.90
C ASP A 22 9.32 -6.40 1.18
N VAL A 23 7.99 -6.60 1.25
CA VAL A 23 7.30 -7.79 0.75
C VAL A 23 6.87 -7.60 -0.70
N GLY A 24 7.38 -8.46 -1.60
CA GLY A 24 7.24 -8.29 -3.04
C GLY A 24 8.16 -7.20 -3.56
N CYS A 25 9.45 -7.32 -3.22
CA CYS A 25 10.46 -6.28 -3.45
C CYS A 25 10.79 -6.05 -4.92
N ASP A 26 10.44 -6.98 -5.82
CA ASP A 26 10.73 -6.93 -7.26
C ASP A 26 12.22 -6.59 -7.52
N HIS A 27 12.52 -5.42 -8.03
CA HIS A 27 13.89 -4.96 -8.29
C HIS A 27 14.58 -4.32 -7.08
N ALA A 28 14.01 -4.35 -5.87
CA ALA A 28 14.47 -3.76 -4.62
C ALA A 28 14.72 -2.23 -4.66
N TYR A 29 14.07 -1.49 -5.55
CA TYR A 29 14.25 -0.04 -5.63
C TYR A 29 13.79 0.69 -4.38
N LEU A 30 12.71 0.22 -3.71
CA LEU A 30 12.27 0.77 -2.45
C LEU A 30 13.29 0.50 -1.34
N ALA A 31 13.74 -0.75 -1.20
CA ALA A 31 14.77 -1.14 -0.23
C ALA A 31 16.04 -0.30 -0.36
N ILE A 32 16.53 -0.09 -1.59
CA ILE A 32 17.69 0.75 -1.89
C ILE A 32 17.44 2.19 -1.46
N CYS A 33 16.27 2.76 -1.79
CA CYS A 33 15.91 4.12 -1.42
C CYS A 33 15.87 4.32 0.09
N LEU A 34 15.22 3.40 0.82
CA LEU A 34 15.13 3.44 2.27
C LEU A 34 16.50 3.37 2.95
N THR A 35 17.38 2.52 2.42
CA THR A 35 18.73 2.37 2.98
C THR A 35 19.61 3.60 2.72
N LEU A 36 19.49 4.22 1.55
CA LEU A 36 20.28 5.41 1.19
C LEU A 36 19.82 6.68 1.92
N ASN A 37 18.49 6.85 2.06
CA ASN A 37 17.93 8.11 2.57
C ASN A 37 17.63 8.06 4.08
N ASN A 38 17.17 6.90 4.59
CA ASN A 38 16.66 6.76 5.95
C ASN A 38 17.54 5.85 6.83
N GLU A 39 18.67 5.35 6.30
CA GLU A 39 19.58 4.42 6.98
C GLU A 39 18.93 3.12 7.46
N ASN A 40 17.78 2.73 6.89
CA ASN A 40 17.11 1.50 7.26
C ASN A 40 17.94 0.26 6.85
N LYS A 41 17.98 -0.75 7.72
CA LYS A 41 18.32 -2.12 7.31
C LYS A 41 17.07 -2.76 6.70
N VAL A 42 17.21 -3.45 5.57
CA VAL A 42 16.06 -4.00 4.85
C VAL A 42 16.22 -5.48 4.59
N ILE A 43 15.14 -6.24 4.82
CA ILE A 43 14.96 -7.60 4.30
C ILE A 43 14.01 -7.47 3.10
N ALA A 44 14.56 -7.64 1.91
CA ALA A 44 13.80 -7.59 0.66
C ALA A 44 13.38 -9.02 0.26
N ILE A 45 12.08 -9.28 0.23
CA ILE A 45 11.55 -10.62 -0.02
C ILE A 45 10.68 -10.66 -1.26
N ASP A 46 10.73 -11.77 -1.97
CA ASP A 46 9.86 -12.02 -3.13
C ASP A 46 9.67 -13.52 -3.30
N ILE A 47 8.53 -13.92 -3.88
CA ILE A 47 8.24 -15.30 -4.27
C ILE A 47 8.89 -15.65 -5.61
N ASN A 48 9.22 -14.64 -6.41
CA ASN A 48 9.78 -14.80 -7.75
C ASN A 48 11.31 -14.77 -7.71
N LYS A 49 11.94 -15.90 -8.04
CA LYS A 49 13.40 -16.03 -8.08
C LYS A 49 14.06 -15.04 -9.04
N ASN A 50 13.47 -14.79 -10.22
CA ASN A 50 14.04 -13.86 -11.20
C ASN A 50 13.99 -12.40 -10.71
N ALA A 51 12.92 -12.00 -10.01
CA ALA A 51 12.82 -10.71 -9.36
C ALA A 51 13.95 -10.54 -8.33
N LEU A 52 14.16 -11.53 -7.47
CA LEU A 52 15.24 -11.50 -6.47
C LEU A 52 16.65 -11.46 -7.08
N GLU A 53 16.90 -12.15 -8.18
CA GLU A 53 18.21 -12.06 -8.88
C GLU A 53 18.45 -10.64 -9.41
N ASN A 54 17.42 -9.98 -9.94
CA ASN A 54 17.51 -8.57 -10.35
C ASN A 54 17.69 -7.65 -9.13
N ALA A 55 16.98 -7.92 -8.02
CA ALA A 55 17.17 -7.19 -6.77
C ALA A 55 18.61 -7.29 -6.27
N LYS A 56 19.21 -8.49 -6.23
CA LYS A 56 20.61 -8.70 -5.82
C LYS A 56 21.60 -7.91 -6.70
N LYS A 57 21.42 -7.94 -8.03
CA LYS A 57 22.24 -7.15 -8.97
C LYS A 57 22.16 -5.64 -8.66
N ASN A 58 20.94 -5.12 -8.43
CA ASN A 58 20.75 -3.72 -8.09
C ASN A 58 21.36 -3.37 -6.73
N ILE A 59 21.13 -4.18 -5.69
CA ILE A 59 21.69 -3.96 -4.35
C ILE A 59 23.24 -3.93 -4.42
N LYS A 60 23.86 -4.85 -5.17
CA LYS A 60 25.32 -4.89 -5.37
C LYS A 60 25.82 -3.63 -6.09
N ARG A 61 25.11 -3.17 -7.14
CA ARG A 61 25.44 -1.94 -7.89
C ARG A 61 25.48 -0.69 -7.01
N PHE A 62 24.66 -0.64 -5.95
CA PHE A 62 24.62 0.46 -4.99
C PHE A 62 25.51 0.23 -3.75
N ASN A 63 26.31 -0.85 -3.70
CA ASN A 63 27.17 -1.23 -2.57
C ASN A 63 26.40 -1.41 -1.25
N LEU A 64 25.15 -1.89 -1.31
CA LEU A 64 24.26 -2.01 -0.14
C LEU A 64 24.11 -3.45 0.39
N SER A 65 24.90 -4.41 -0.08
CA SER A 65 24.79 -5.82 0.31
C SER A 65 24.98 -6.09 1.82
N LYS A 66 25.61 -5.18 2.55
CA LYS A 66 25.74 -5.27 4.02
C LYS A 66 24.50 -4.77 4.78
N LYS A 67 23.64 -3.98 4.14
CA LYS A 67 22.45 -3.35 4.75
C LYS A 67 21.13 -3.94 4.27
N ILE A 68 21.12 -4.54 3.06
CA ILE A 68 19.95 -5.15 2.44
C ILE A 68 20.21 -6.64 2.22
N THR A 69 19.41 -7.48 2.86
CA THR A 69 19.38 -8.93 2.62
C THR A 69 18.20 -9.30 1.75
N THR A 70 18.36 -10.34 0.92
CA THR A 70 17.26 -10.84 0.07
C THR A 70 16.87 -12.25 0.48
N LYS A 71 15.57 -12.58 0.49
CA LYS A 71 15.09 -13.93 0.79
C LYS A 71 13.96 -14.34 -0.17
N LEU A 72 14.06 -15.56 -0.72
CA LEU A 72 13.01 -16.16 -1.53
C LEU A 72 11.98 -16.79 -0.58
N THR A 73 10.76 -16.25 -0.55
CA THR A 73 9.71 -16.74 0.36
C THR A 73 8.33 -16.26 -0.08
N ASP A 74 7.26 -16.99 0.26
CA ASP A 74 5.88 -16.59 0.08
C ASP A 74 5.43 -15.73 1.26
N GLY A 75 5.29 -14.42 1.01
CA GLY A 75 4.93 -13.47 2.05
C GLY A 75 5.94 -13.44 3.18
N LEU A 76 5.45 -13.54 4.43
CA LEU A 76 6.27 -13.47 5.64
C LEU A 76 6.66 -14.86 6.20
N THR A 77 6.44 -15.93 5.44
CA THR A 77 6.83 -17.29 5.84
C THR A 77 8.33 -17.35 6.07
N ASP A 78 8.76 -17.97 7.17
CA ASP A 78 10.16 -18.12 7.55
C ASP A 78 10.95 -16.79 7.72
N ILE A 79 10.25 -15.67 7.93
CA ILE A 79 10.86 -14.40 8.29
C ILE A 79 10.76 -14.20 9.79
N ASP A 80 11.91 -14.01 10.45
CA ASP A 80 11.97 -13.58 11.85
C ASP A 80 11.53 -12.10 11.94
N VAL A 81 10.22 -11.87 12.10
CA VAL A 81 9.62 -10.54 12.23
C VAL A 81 9.78 -10.05 13.67
N LYS A 82 10.54 -8.98 13.87
CA LYS A 82 10.70 -8.34 15.19
C LYS A 82 9.57 -7.33 15.43
N SER A 83 9.25 -7.12 16.70
CA SER A 83 8.11 -6.26 17.11
C SER A 83 8.17 -4.80 16.62
N ASP A 84 9.38 -4.29 16.38
CA ASP A 84 9.65 -2.92 15.93
C ASP A 84 9.87 -2.77 14.41
N ASP A 85 9.80 -3.87 13.65
CA ASP A 85 9.93 -3.81 12.20
C ASP A 85 8.81 -3.01 11.55
N ASN A 86 9.13 -2.29 10.47
CA ASN A 86 8.13 -1.81 9.53
C ASN A 86 7.91 -2.88 8.44
N ILE A 87 6.67 -3.25 8.20
CA ILE A 87 6.30 -4.17 7.13
C ILE A 87 5.71 -3.36 5.99
N VAL A 88 6.34 -3.42 4.84
CA VAL A 88 5.89 -2.74 3.62
C VAL A 88 5.38 -3.76 2.62
N ILE A 89 4.14 -3.60 2.14
CA ILE A 89 3.52 -4.46 1.14
C ILE A 89 2.91 -3.60 0.05
N CYS A 90 3.54 -3.55 -1.12
CA CYS A 90 3.12 -2.69 -2.21
C CYS A 90 3.07 -3.44 -3.55
N GLY A 91 2.16 -2.99 -4.46
CA GLY A 91 2.10 -3.52 -5.82
C GLY A 91 1.32 -4.83 -5.98
N MET A 92 0.63 -5.28 -4.93
CA MET A 92 -0.20 -6.49 -4.93
C MET A 92 -1.69 -6.15 -4.86
N GLY A 93 -2.56 -7.14 -5.19
CA GLY A 93 -4.00 -7.03 -4.97
C GLY A 93 -4.36 -7.21 -3.48
N THR A 94 -5.50 -6.63 -3.07
CA THR A 94 -5.98 -6.68 -1.69
C THR A 94 -6.08 -8.11 -1.13
N HIS A 95 -6.60 -9.06 -1.90
CA HIS A 95 -6.73 -10.44 -1.42
C HIS A 95 -5.37 -11.10 -1.13
N THR A 96 -4.36 -10.86 -1.96
CA THR A 96 -2.99 -11.35 -1.73
C THR A 96 -2.41 -10.74 -0.46
N ILE A 97 -2.57 -9.42 -0.28
CA ILE A 97 -2.10 -8.71 0.92
C ILE A 97 -2.75 -9.29 2.18
N LEU A 98 -4.08 -9.47 2.15
CA LEU A 98 -4.82 -10.01 3.29
C LEU A 98 -4.38 -11.44 3.64
N LYS A 99 -4.13 -12.30 2.64
CA LYS A 99 -3.57 -13.64 2.84
C LYS A 99 -2.22 -13.58 3.57
N ILE A 100 -1.30 -12.70 3.15
CA ILE A 100 -0.01 -12.51 3.83
C ILE A 100 -0.20 -12.07 5.29
N LEU A 101 -1.19 -11.20 5.57
CA LEU A 101 -1.48 -10.73 6.93
C LEU A 101 -2.27 -11.74 7.78
N GLU A 102 -2.82 -12.80 7.20
CA GLU A 102 -3.54 -13.86 7.94
C GLU A 102 -2.62 -14.88 8.56
N THR A 103 -1.50 -15.19 7.90
CA THR A 103 -0.56 -16.21 8.32
C THR A 103 0.28 -15.80 9.54
N ASN A 104 0.24 -14.51 9.93
CA ASN A 104 1.11 -13.98 10.98
C ASN A 104 0.31 -13.13 11.99
N LYS A 105 0.52 -13.38 13.29
CA LYS A 105 0.02 -12.50 14.36
C LYS A 105 0.94 -11.27 14.49
N LEU A 106 0.70 -10.27 13.64
CA LEU A 106 1.53 -9.07 13.59
C LEU A 106 1.03 -7.99 14.56
N SER A 107 1.98 -7.28 15.19
CA SER A 107 1.74 -6.02 15.94
C SER A 107 2.49 -4.83 15.35
N ASN A 108 3.15 -5.03 14.25
CA ASN A 108 4.08 -4.15 13.56
C ASN A 108 3.37 -2.96 12.89
N THR A 109 4.14 -1.91 12.60
CA THR A 109 3.71 -0.87 11.66
C THR A 109 3.57 -1.48 10.26
N LEU A 110 2.39 -1.31 9.63
CA LEU A 110 2.15 -1.76 8.26
C LEU A 110 2.04 -0.56 7.33
N ILE A 111 2.81 -0.57 6.24
CA ILE A 111 2.69 0.42 5.15
C ILE A 111 2.25 -0.34 3.90
N ILE A 112 1.01 -0.10 3.48
CA ILE A 112 0.36 -0.92 2.46
C ILE A 112 -0.15 -0.05 1.31
N SER A 113 0.13 -0.49 0.07
CA SER A 113 -0.47 0.07 -1.14
C SER A 113 -1.01 -1.06 -2.02
N SER A 114 -2.33 -1.21 -2.06
CA SER A 114 -2.99 -2.20 -2.91
C SER A 114 -3.35 -1.63 -4.28
N ASN A 115 -3.32 -2.50 -5.28
CA ASN A 115 -3.71 -2.16 -6.66
C ASN A 115 -5.24 -2.08 -6.85
N ASN A 116 -6.03 -2.63 -5.93
CA ASN A 116 -7.50 -2.70 -6.00
C ASN A 116 -8.13 -2.71 -4.61
N ASP A 117 -9.45 -2.63 -4.55
CA ASP A 117 -10.30 -2.85 -3.36
C ASP A 117 -9.80 -2.23 -2.05
N ILE A 118 -9.41 -0.96 -2.10
CA ILE A 118 -8.88 -0.22 -0.94
C ILE A 118 -9.89 -0.17 0.21
N GLU A 119 -11.19 -0.15 -0.09
CA GLU A 119 -12.26 -0.24 0.91
C GLU A 119 -12.15 -1.56 1.70
N LEU A 120 -12.05 -2.69 1.00
CA LEU A 120 -11.90 -4.00 1.61
C LEU A 120 -10.61 -4.08 2.43
N LEU A 121 -9.50 -3.53 1.91
CA LEU A 121 -8.22 -3.47 2.62
C LEU A 121 -8.39 -2.74 3.96
N ARG A 122 -8.92 -1.50 3.96
CA ARG A 122 -9.14 -0.73 5.19
C ARG A 122 -9.97 -1.52 6.19
N LYS A 123 -11.13 -2.03 5.75
CA LYS A 123 -12.05 -2.79 6.59
C LYS A 123 -11.34 -3.97 7.25
N LYS A 124 -10.67 -4.82 6.47
CA LYS A 124 -10.05 -6.06 6.95
C LYS A 124 -8.84 -5.83 7.85
N VAL A 125 -8.03 -4.81 7.58
CA VAL A 125 -6.89 -4.48 8.44
C VAL A 125 -7.35 -3.88 9.77
N ILE A 126 -8.42 -3.06 9.76
CA ILE A 126 -9.05 -2.53 10.99
C ILE A 126 -9.65 -3.67 11.82
N GLU A 127 -10.34 -4.65 11.21
CA GLU A 127 -10.87 -5.84 11.89
C GLU A 127 -9.78 -6.67 12.57
N LYS A 128 -8.53 -6.58 12.10
CA LYS A 128 -7.36 -7.21 12.73
C LYS A 128 -6.77 -6.39 13.91
N GLY A 129 -7.44 -5.34 14.37
CA GLY A 129 -7.02 -4.49 15.49
C GLY A 129 -5.95 -3.47 15.14
N TYR A 130 -6.04 -2.90 13.95
CA TYR A 130 -5.22 -1.77 13.50
C TYR A 130 -6.07 -0.52 13.33
N TYR A 131 -5.41 0.64 13.42
CA TYR A 131 -6.01 1.90 12.99
C TYR A 131 -5.19 2.54 11.88
N ILE A 132 -5.86 3.39 11.09
CA ILE A 132 -5.23 4.18 10.05
C ILE A 132 -4.58 5.38 10.71
N ASP A 133 -3.25 5.45 10.63
CA ASP A 133 -2.44 6.55 11.12
C ASP A 133 -2.30 7.63 10.05
N SER A 134 -1.89 7.24 8.86
CA SER A 134 -1.64 8.14 7.75
C SER A 134 -2.14 7.55 6.43
N GLU A 135 -2.54 8.42 5.50
CA GLU A 135 -2.91 8.05 4.14
C GLU A 135 -2.35 9.05 3.15
N ILE A 136 -1.76 8.56 2.07
CA ILE A 136 -1.27 9.38 0.96
C ILE A 136 -1.97 8.93 -0.32
N PHE A 137 -2.38 9.92 -1.13
CA PHE A 137 -2.84 9.70 -2.49
C PHE A 137 -1.90 10.37 -3.46
N ILE A 138 -1.47 9.61 -4.47
CA ILE A 138 -0.69 10.13 -5.58
C ILE A 138 -1.23 9.62 -6.91
N THR A 139 -0.89 10.30 -7.97
CA THR A 139 -1.11 9.84 -9.34
C THR A 139 0.22 9.67 -10.06
N GLU A 140 0.39 8.54 -10.74
CA GLU A 140 1.53 8.26 -11.59
C GLU A 140 1.04 7.58 -12.87
N ASN A 141 1.43 8.10 -14.04
CA ASN A 141 0.96 7.61 -15.35
C ASN A 141 -0.58 7.49 -15.44
N LYS A 142 -1.31 8.48 -14.91
CA LYS A 142 -2.78 8.54 -14.84
C LYS A 142 -3.43 7.50 -13.91
N ILE A 143 -2.64 6.66 -13.24
CA ILE A 143 -3.11 5.69 -12.25
C ILE A 143 -3.03 6.32 -10.86
N GLY A 144 -4.11 6.21 -10.07
CA GLY A 144 -4.16 6.66 -8.68
C GLY A 144 -3.73 5.56 -7.72
N TYR A 145 -2.81 5.89 -6.84
CA TYR A 145 -2.32 5.00 -5.79
C TYR A 145 -2.67 5.57 -4.41
N VAL A 146 -3.20 4.71 -3.56
CA VAL A 146 -3.44 4.99 -2.14
C VAL A 146 -2.44 4.20 -1.33
N ILE A 147 -1.71 4.89 -0.46
CA ILE A 147 -0.75 4.29 0.46
C ILE A 147 -1.24 4.56 1.86
N ILE A 148 -1.32 3.53 2.70
CA ILE A 148 -1.87 3.61 4.05
C ILE A 148 -0.86 3.11 5.05
N LYS A 149 -0.57 3.91 6.08
CA LYS A 149 0.15 3.48 7.27
C LYS A 149 -0.87 3.06 8.33
N PHE A 150 -0.73 1.84 8.81
CA PHE A 150 -1.54 1.29 9.88
C PHE A 150 -0.67 1.05 11.11
N LEU A 151 -1.19 1.39 12.28
CA LEU A 151 -0.59 1.10 13.57
C LEU A 151 -1.51 0.23 14.40
N LYS A 152 -0.95 -0.61 15.26
CA LYS A 152 -1.73 -1.46 16.18
C LYS A 152 -2.50 -0.61 17.16
N GLY A 153 -3.77 -0.92 17.36
CA GLY A 153 -4.64 -0.19 18.24
C GLY A 153 -6.05 0.00 17.68
N TYR A 154 -6.83 0.90 18.29
CA TYR A 154 -8.23 1.10 17.97
C TYR A 154 -8.54 2.57 17.70
N LYS A 155 -9.29 2.83 16.62
CA LYS A 155 -10.00 4.10 16.37
C LYS A 155 -11.38 3.77 15.81
N LYS A 156 -12.40 4.54 16.20
CA LYS A 156 -13.76 4.40 15.65
C LYS A 156 -13.83 5.00 14.26
N TYR A 157 -14.41 4.25 13.32
CA TYR A 157 -14.59 4.68 11.92
C TYR A 157 -16.05 4.58 11.51
N ASN A 158 -16.54 5.56 10.78
CA ASN A 158 -17.84 5.50 10.13
C ASN A 158 -17.71 4.91 8.71
N LYS A 159 -18.84 4.67 8.05
CA LYS A 159 -18.89 4.08 6.70
C LYS A 159 -18.08 4.90 5.67
N ASN A 160 -18.08 6.22 5.77
CA ASN A 160 -17.33 7.06 4.82
C ASN A 160 -15.83 6.99 5.05
N ASP A 161 -15.40 6.78 6.30
CA ASP A 161 -13.98 6.56 6.63
C ASP A 161 -13.45 5.28 5.98
N ILE A 162 -14.25 4.22 5.97
CA ILE A 162 -13.88 2.97 5.30
C ILE A 162 -13.88 3.13 3.77
N LEU A 163 -14.92 3.75 3.21
CA LEU A 163 -15.07 3.92 1.76
C LEU A 163 -13.98 4.83 1.15
N TYR A 164 -13.75 5.98 1.76
CA TYR A 164 -12.96 7.05 1.15
C TYR A 164 -11.66 7.35 1.90
N GLY A 165 -11.43 6.71 3.06
CA GLY A 165 -10.32 6.97 3.95
C GLY A 165 -10.60 8.13 4.93
N PRO A 166 -10.28 7.97 6.22
CA PRO A 166 -10.54 8.99 7.23
C PRO A 166 -9.77 10.30 6.96
N ILE A 167 -8.61 10.20 6.33
CA ILE A 167 -7.77 11.33 5.97
C ILE A 167 -8.04 11.77 4.53
N LEU A 168 -8.05 10.82 3.58
CA LEU A 168 -8.20 11.10 2.15
C LEU A 168 -9.58 11.64 1.76
N LYS A 169 -10.63 11.37 2.53
CA LYS A 169 -11.96 11.97 2.28
C LYS A 169 -11.96 13.50 2.29
N LYS A 170 -10.96 14.13 2.91
CA LYS A 170 -10.75 15.58 2.92
C LYS A 170 -9.83 16.07 1.79
N ASN A 171 -9.15 15.17 1.09
CA ASN A 171 -8.19 15.51 0.04
C ASN A 171 -8.92 15.81 -1.28
N LEU A 172 -8.84 17.05 -1.76
CA LEU A 172 -9.52 17.51 -2.99
C LEU A 172 -9.04 16.74 -4.23
N GLY A 173 -7.75 16.48 -4.35
CA GLY A 173 -7.17 15.73 -5.49
C GLY A 173 -7.71 14.29 -5.55
N TYR A 174 -7.79 13.62 -4.40
CA TYR A 174 -8.34 12.28 -4.30
C TYR A 174 -9.84 12.25 -4.64
N LYS A 175 -10.62 13.20 -4.11
CA LYS A 175 -12.05 13.32 -4.45
C LYS A 175 -12.25 13.51 -5.95
N LYS A 176 -11.51 14.44 -6.57
CA LYS A 176 -11.56 14.71 -8.01
C LYS A 176 -11.21 13.45 -8.81
N TYR A 177 -10.18 12.70 -8.40
CA TYR A 177 -9.82 11.43 -9.01
C TYR A 177 -10.95 10.40 -8.93
N LEU A 178 -11.56 10.21 -7.76
CA LEU A 178 -12.68 9.28 -7.57
C LEU A 178 -13.91 9.66 -8.39
N ILE A 179 -14.27 10.96 -8.41
CA ILE A 179 -15.39 11.46 -9.23
C ILE A 179 -15.16 11.12 -10.71
N ASN A 180 -13.97 11.39 -11.23
CA ASN A 180 -13.62 11.10 -12.62
C ASN A 180 -13.65 9.60 -12.92
N LYS A 181 -13.10 8.78 -12.02
CA LYS A 181 -13.16 7.32 -12.09
C LYS A 181 -14.59 6.81 -12.16
N TYR A 182 -15.48 7.28 -11.28
CA TYR A 182 -16.88 6.84 -11.25
C TYR A 182 -17.70 7.39 -12.44
N LYS A 183 -17.40 8.59 -12.95
CA LYS A 183 -17.99 9.11 -14.19
C LYS A 183 -17.62 8.22 -15.38
N LEU A 184 -16.36 7.79 -15.47
CA LEU A 184 -15.91 6.87 -16.53
C LEU A 184 -16.60 5.51 -16.45
N ILE A 185 -16.71 4.93 -15.25
CA ILE A 185 -17.46 3.70 -15.04
C ILE A 185 -18.92 3.87 -15.47
N LEU A 186 -19.56 4.95 -15.02
CA LEU A 186 -20.96 5.24 -15.34
C LEU A 186 -21.21 5.38 -16.86
N LYS A 187 -20.24 5.92 -17.62
CA LYS A 187 -20.30 6.00 -19.08
C LYS A 187 -20.35 4.61 -19.72
N ASN A 188 -19.63 3.64 -19.16
CA ASN A 188 -19.51 2.28 -19.68
C ASN A 188 -20.63 1.33 -19.17
N VAL A 189 -21.40 1.71 -18.14
CA VAL A 189 -22.52 0.91 -17.63
C VAL A 189 -23.71 1.00 -18.59
N PRO A 190 -24.22 -0.13 -19.14
CA PRO A 190 -25.37 -0.16 -20.05
C PRO A 190 -26.60 0.57 -19.46
N ARG A 191 -27.35 1.30 -20.31
CA ARG A 191 -28.54 2.09 -19.88
C ARG A 191 -29.57 1.23 -19.13
N LYS A 192 -29.77 -0.02 -19.51
CA LYS A 192 -30.71 -0.98 -18.89
C LYS A 192 -30.34 -1.37 -17.44
N LYS A 193 -29.09 -1.18 -17.00
CA LYS A 193 -28.66 -1.46 -15.62
C LYS A 193 -28.91 -0.27 -14.68
N ILE A 194 -30.20 0.08 -14.51
CA ILE A 194 -30.67 1.29 -13.81
C ILE A 194 -30.14 1.38 -12.38
N LEU A 195 -30.23 0.32 -11.57
CA LEU A 195 -29.77 0.31 -10.17
C LEU A 195 -28.28 0.60 -10.04
N ILE A 196 -27.46 0.03 -10.92
CA ILE A 196 -26.01 0.26 -10.94
C ILE A 196 -25.72 1.74 -11.29
N ARG A 197 -26.44 2.28 -12.27
CA ARG A 197 -26.31 3.69 -12.68
C ARG A 197 -26.70 4.64 -11.56
N LEU A 198 -27.80 4.36 -10.83
CA LEU A 198 -28.25 5.15 -9.68
C LEU A 198 -27.20 5.12 -8.56
N LYS A 199 -26.63 3.94 -8.26
CA LYS A 199 -25.54 3.79 -7.29
C LYS A 199 -24.36 4.73 -7.61
N TYR A 200 -23.85 4.73 -8.85
CA TYR A 200 -22.72 5.57 -9.20
C TYR A 200 -23.05 7.05 -9.23
N ARG A 201 -24.26 7.44 -9.68
CA ARG A 201 -24.74 8.84 -9.59
C ARG A 201 -24.80 9.33 -8.14
N TYR A 202 -25.32 8.50 -7.23
CA TYR A 202 -25.35 8.81 -5.80
C TYR A 202 -23.94 9.00 -5.22
N ILE A 203 -23.00 8.08 -5.54
CA ILE A 203 -21.61 8.18 -5.09
C ILE A 203 -20.96 9.48 -5.59
N ILE A 204 -21.12 9.82 -6.87
CA ILE A 204 -20.59 11.06 -7.46
C ILE A 204 -21.17 12.28 -6.74
N LYS A 205 -22.50 12.35 -6.58
CA LYS A 205 -23.17 13.46 -5.86
C LYS A 205 -22.60 13.60 -4.44
N LYS A 206 -22.49 12.50 -3.71
CA LYS A 206 -21.97 12.49 -2.35
C LYS A 206 -20.53 13.01 -2.27
N LEU A 207 -19.64 12.57 -3.17
CA LEU A 207 -18.24 13.04 -3.22
C LEU A 207 -18.13 14.53 -3.58
N THR A 208 -19.09 15.07 -4.32
CA THR A 208 -19.13 16.50 -4.70
C THR A 208 -19.51 17.38 -3.52
N ILE A 209 -20.36 16.88 -2.60
CA ILE A 209 -20.87 17.64 -1.44
C ILE A 209 -19.94 17.49 -0.21
N MET A 210 -19.21 16.39 -0.09
CA MET A 210 -18.20 16.17 0.97
C MET A 210 -16.99 17.09 0.81
#